data_f3537891b826d3613bb0825057405cf5
#
_entry.id   f3537891b826d3613bb0825057405cf5
#
_cell.length_a   1.000
_cell.length_b   1.000
_cell.length_c   1.000
_cell.angle_alpha   90.00
_cell.angle_beta   90.00
_cell.angle_gamma   90.00
#
_symmetry.space_group_name_H-M   'P 1'
#
loop_
_entity.id
_entity.type
_entity.pdbx_description
1 polymer ?
#
loop_
_entity_poly.entity_id
_entity_poly.type
_entity_poly.pdbx_seq_one_letter_code
_entity_poly.pdbx_strand_id
1 'polypeptide(L)'
;EVRTARVDVAGNINPIVSYKAEIDLCDEGTIKMLDAYTMVNPWKSLKITLGQMRVPFTIDAHRSPYQQYFANRSFIAKQVGNVRDVGARLGYTFNAGFPIVVEAGVYNGSGLTNQKDFWTNNINFSAKAQFLLPCGLNAVLSAQKVRPSDINIMMYDAGLTFHKKGFIAEAEYLYKHYEKGAHRPVHAFDSFVSYDINLPRKGTDGQAKYLFAKISPLLRYDFMTDHSDGSSSA
;
A
#
# COMPACT_ATOMS: atom_id res chain seq x y z
N GLU A 1 -8.98 9.59 21.35
CA GLU A 1 -7.73 9.80 20.62
C GLU A 1 -8.01 9.77 19.11
N VAL A 2 -7.52 10.79 18.38
CA VAL A 2 -7.60 10.84 16.92
C VAL A 2 -6.33 10.21 16.36
N ARG A 3 -6.43 9.11 15.63
CA ARG A 3 -5.26 8.39 15.07
C ARG A 3 -4.70 9.04 13.81
N THR A 4 -5.55 9.63 12.99
CA THR A 4 -5.15 10.27 11.74
C THR A 4 -6.08 11.43 11.43
N ALA A 5 -5.54 12.57 11.04
CA ALA A 5 -6.29 13.73 10.56
C ALA A 5 -5.53 14.28 9.34
N ARG A 6 -5.91 13.85 8.15
CA ARG A 6 -5.19 14.18 6.92
C ARG A 6 -5.85 15.29 6.14
N VAL A 7 -5.02 16.17 5.62
CA VAL A 7 -5.39 17.21 4.68
C VAL A 7 -4.50 17.06 3.46
N ASP A 8 -5.10 17.07 2.28
CA ASP A 8 -4.37 17.05 1.02
C ASP A 8 -4.84 18.14 0.07
N VAL A 9 -3.90 18.59 -0.75
CA VAL A 9 -4.12 19.49 -1.87
C VAL A 9 -3.56 18.81 -3.11
N ALA A 10 -4.40 18.60 -4.11
CA ALA A 10 -4.00 18.03 -5.38
C ALA A 10 -4.60 18.83 -6.54
N GLY A 11 -3.88 18.93 -7.65
CA GLY A 11 -4.35 19.65 -8.81
C GLY A 11 -3.51 19.38 -10.05
N ASN A 12 -3.97 19.97 -11.16
CA ASN A 12 -3.25 19.95 -12.46
C ASN A 12 -2.73 21.35 -12.77
N ILE A 13 -1.45 21.45 -13.06
CA ILE A 13 -0.83 22.68 -13.57
C ILE A 13 -1.18 22.84 -15.04
N ASN A 14 -1.17 21.73 -15.77
CA ASN A 14 -1.57 21.63 -17.18
C ASN A 14 -2.03 20.18 -17.47
N PRO A 15 -2.46 19.82 -18.71
CA PRO A 15 -2.92 18.46 -19.03
C PRO A 15 -1.90 17.34 -18.80
N ILE A 16 -0.63 17.67 -18.68
CA ILE A 16 0.46 16.70 -18.54
C ILE A 16 1.00 16.67 -17.11
N VAL A 17 0.96 17.78 -16.38
CA VAL A 17 1.61 17.94 -15.07
C VAL A 17 0.56 18.11 -13.98
N SER A 18 0.64 17.25 -12.99
CA SER A 18 -0.18 17.32 -11.76
C SER A 18 0.71 17.32 -10.52
N TYR A 19 0.16 17.74 -9.39
CA TYR A 19 0.84 17.78 -8.11
C TYR A 19 -0.06 17.27 -6.98
N LYS A 20 0.56 16.83 -5.90
CA LYS A 20 -0.10 16.50 -4.64
C LYS A 20 0.79 16.86 -3.45
N ALA A 21 0.18 17.44 -2.42
CA ALA A 21 0.76 17.59 -1.09
C ALA A 21 -0.25 17.03 -0.07
N GLU A 22 0.20 16.18 0.85
CA GLU A 22 -0.62 15.59 1.92
C GLU A 22 0.12 15.66 3.24
N ILE A 23 -0.55 16.15 4.28
CA ILE A 23 -0.05 16.19 5.66
C ILE A 23 -0.98 15.39 6.57
N ASP A 24 -0.42 14.76 7.60
CA ASP A 24 -1.17 14.22 8.73
C ASP A 24 -0.97 15.14 9.93
N LEU A 25 -2.06 15.70 10.44
CA LEU A 25 -2.07 16.65 11.57
C LEU A 25 -2.02 15.93 12.92
N CYS A 26 -2.17 14.60 12.93
CA CYS A 26 -2.39 13.86 14.18
C CYS A 26 -1.72 12.46 14.13
N ASP A 27 -0.49 12.38 13.59
CA ASP A 27 0.30 11.15 13.61
C ASP A 27 1.02 11.02 14.95
N GLU A 28 0.40 10.29 15.89
CA GLU A 28 0.92 10.10 17.27
C GLU A 28 1.28 11.41 18.00
N GLY A 29 0.50 12.46 17.76
CA GLY A 29 0.70 13.77 18.37
C GLY A 29 1.69 14.68 17.62
N THR A 30 2.17 14.29 16.45
CA THR A 30 3.07 15.09 15.62
C THR A 30 2.44 15.41 14.25
N ILE A 31 2.80 16.56 13.69
CA ILE A 31 2.45 16.90 12.32
C ILE A 31 3.50 16.27 11.38
N LYS A 32 3.04 15.52 10.38
CA LYS A 32 3.93 14.80 9.47
C LYS A 32 3.58 15.08 8.00
N MET A 33 4.58 15.47 7.22
CA MET A 33 4.45 15.51 5.77
C MET A 33 4.37 14.08 5.24
N LEU A 34 3.31 13.77 4.52
CA LEU A 34 3.10 12.44 3.92
C LEU A 34 3.53 12.43 2.46
N ASP A 35 2.81 13.14 1.61
CA ASP A 35 3.10 13.19 0.17
C ASP A 35 3.45 14.63 -0.22
N ALA A 36 4.47 14.79 -1.05
CA ALA A 36 4.84 16.06 -1.67
C ALA A 36 5.53 15.74 -3.00
N TYR A 37 4.74 15.62 -4.07
CA TYR A 37 5.27 15.20 -5.36
C TYR A 37 4.61 15.91 -6.53
N THR A 38 5.34 15.92 -7.64
CA THR A 38 4.85 16.28 -8.97
C THR A 38 4.79 15.02 -9.84
N MET A 39 3.74 14.87 -10.61
CA MET A 39 3.55 13.79 -11.57
C MET A 39 3.45 14.34 -12.98
N VAL A 40 4.23 13.79 -13.88
CA VAL A 40 4.26 14.13 -15.30
C VAL A 40 3.75 12.95 -16.11
N ASN A 41 2.71 13.17 -16.91
CA ASN A 41 2.11 12.17 -17.79
C ASN A 41 2.33 12.57 -19.25
N PRO A 42 3.51 12.29 -19.85
CA PRO A 42 3.81 12.68 -21.23
C PRO A 42 2.83 12.09 -22.24
N TRP A 43 2.34 10.89 -21.93
CA TRP A 43 1.24 10.21 -22.64
C TRP A 43 0.46 9.30 -21.69
N LYS A 44 -0.71 8.83 -22.10
CA LYS A 44 -1.69 8.11 -21.25
C LYS A 44 -1.14 6.90 -20.49
N SER A 45 -0.14 6.23 -21.04
CA SER A 45 0.42 5.00 -20.44
C SER A 45 1.61 5.24 -19.54
N LEU A 46 2.27 6.39 -19.61
CA LEU A 46 3.50 6.70 -18.87
C LEU A 46 3.23 7.73 -17.78
N LYS A 47 3.70 7.43 -16.57
CA LYS A 47 3.69 8.33 -15.42
C LYS A 47 5.09 8.44 -14.84
N ILE A 48 5.57 9.66 -14.66
CA ILE A 48 6.84 9.96 -14.00
C ILE A 48 6.49 10.77 -12.76
N THR A 49 6.83 10.28 -11.58
CA THR A 49 6.53 10.94 -10.30
C THR A 49 7.84 11.30 -9.62
N LEU A 50 7.96 12.55 -9.18
CA LEU A 50 9.17 13.09 -8.53
C LEU A 50 8.80 13.75 -7.22
N GLY A 51 9.51 13.43 -6.14
CA GLY A 51 9.29 13.99 -4.80
C GLY A 51 9.07 12.92 -3.74
N GLN A 52 8.43 13.31 -2.65
CA GLN A 52 8.06 12.40 -1.56
C GLN A 52 6.73 11.72 -1.87
N MET A 53 6.75 10.40 -1.95
CA MET A 53 5.58 9.61 -2.34
C MET A 53 5.59 8.24 -1.68
N ARG A 54 4.45 7.55 -1.72
CA ARG A 54 4.41 6.14 -1.34
C ARG A 54 5.23 5.31 -2.32
N VAL A 55 6.06 4.46 -1.74
CA VAL A 55 6.86 3.48 -2.51
C VAL A 55 5.91 2.42 -3.07
N PRO A 56 6.02 2.02 -4.35
CA PRO A 56 5.20 0.98 -4.95
C PRO A 56 5.63 -0.40 -4.44
N PHE A 57 5.09 -0.78 -3.30
CA PHE A 57 5.39 -2.04 -2.63
C PHE A 57 4.18 -2.51 -1.82
N THR A 58 3.89 -3.82 -1.81
CA THR A 58 2.78 -4.50 -1.12
C THR A 58 1.37 -4.00 -1.53
N ILE A 59 0.34 -4.65 -1.00
CA ILE A 59 -1.07 -4.27 -1.14
C ILE A 59 -1.54 -3.50 0.09
N ASP A 60 -1.50 -4.13 1.28
CA ASP A 60 -2.07 -3.55 2.49
C ASP A 60 -1.30 -2.31 2.98
N ALA A 61 0.04 -2.33 2.95
CA ALA A 61 0.84 -1.18 3.34
C ALA A 61 0.65 0.03 2.41
N HIS A 62 0.35 -0.21 1.14
CA HIS A 62 0.07 0.83 0.14
C HIS A 62 -1.34 1.41 0.24
N ARG A 63 -2.26 0.75 0.97
CA ARG A 63 -3.65 1.18 1.15
C ARG A 63 -3.76 2.40 2.07
N SER A 64 -4.62 3.34 1.71
CA SER A 64 -4.92 4.50 2.57
C SER A 64 -5.75 4.09 3.80
N PRO A 65 -5.65 4.79 4.94
CA PRO A 65 -6.41 4.43 6.15
C PRO A 65 -7.92 4.32 5.93
N TYR A 66 -8.50 5.17 5.08
CA TYR A 66 -9.94 5.12 4.77
C TYR A 66 -10.34 3.98 3.80
N GLN A 67 -9.36 3.29 3.22
CA GLN A 67 -9.57 2.13 2.34
C GLN A 67 -9.34 0.81 3.06
N GLN A 68 -9.00 0.84 4.35
CA GLN A 68 -8.76 -0.38 5.12
C GLN A 68 -10.05 -1.07 5.49
N TYR A 69 -10.04 -2.39 5.45
CA TYR A 69 -11.16 -3.23 5.88
C TYR A 69 -11.16 -3.43 7.40
N PHE A 70 -10.01 -3.35 8.04
CA PHE A 70 -9.83 -3.59 9.47
C PHE A 70 -9.28 -2.36 10.17
N ALA A 71 -9.59 -2.22 11.47
CA ALA A 71 -9.07 -1.14 12.30
C ALA A 71 -7.54 -1.19 12.47
N ASN A 72 -6.96 -2.39 12.40
CA ASN A 72 -5.52 -2.59 12.44
C ASN A 72 -4.99 -3.11 11.12
N ARG A 73 -3.81 -2.63 10.72
CA ARG A 73 -3.08 -3.13 9.56
C ARG A 73 -2.59 -4.56 9.77
N SER A 74 -2.26 -5.25 8.66
CA SER A 74 -1.63 -6.57 8.67
C SER A 74 -0.24 -6.55 9.32
N PHE A 75 0.26 -7.72 9.68
CA PHE A 75 1.67 -7.88 10.05
C PHE A 75 2.60 -7.53 8.89
N ILE A 76 2.21 -7.79 7.64
CA ILE A 76 2.94 -7.33 6.45
C ILE A 76 3.14 -5.81 6.50
N ALA A 77 2.06 -5.06 6.71
CA ALA A 77 2.14 -3.60 6.80
C ALA A 77 2.96 -3.12 8.01
N LYS A 78 2.99 -3.87 9.10
CA LYS A 78 3.87 -3.58 10.25
C LYS A 78 5.34 -3.81 9.92
N GLN A 79 5.68 -4.79 9.08
CA GLN A 79 7.07 -5.08 8.67
C GLN A 79 7.64 -4.04 7.70
N VAL A 80 6.83 -3.55 6.78
CA VAL A 80 7.25 -2.58 5.78
C VAL A 80 6.79 -1.17 6.11
N GLY A 81 5.77 -1.05 6.99
CA GLY A 81 5.17 0.20 7.37
C GLY A 81 4.46 0.93 6.23
N ASN A 82 4.06 2.14 6.52
CA ASN A 82 3.43 3.03 5.54
C ASN A 82 4.52 3.80 4.78
N VAL A 83 5.31 3.08 4.01
CA VAL A 83 6.56 3.57 3.44
C VAL A 83 6.30 4.69 2.45
N ARG A 84 6.79 5.86 2.81
CA ARG A 84 6.99 6.99 1.91
C ARG A 84 8.46 7.31 1.83
N ASP A 85 8.91 7.65 0.65
CA ASP A 85 10.32 7.98 0.44
C ASP A 85 10.44 9.09 -0.62
N VAL A 86 11.58 9.77 -0.62
CA VAL A 86 11.88 10.84 -1.58
C VAL A 86 12.64 10.24 -2.76
N GLY A 87 12.16 10.47 -3.97
CA GLY A 87 12.82 9.92 -5.14
C GLY A 87 12.07 10.12 -6.43
N ALA A 88 12.33 9.23 -7.37
CA ALA A 88 11.72 9.19 -8.68
C ALA A 88 11.07 7.83 -8.92
N ARG A 89 9.85 7.83 -9.44
CA ARG A 89 9.09 6.62 -9.81
C ARG A 89 8.60 6.74 -11.24
N LEU A 90 8.79 5.67 -11.99
CA LEU A 90 8.25 5.45 -13.31
C LEU A 90 7.10 4.45 -13.23
N GLY A 91 5.95 4.77 -13.79
CA GLY A 91 4.81 3.88 -13.94
C GLY A 91 4.44 3.74 -15.41
N TYR A 92 4.21 2.52 -15.86
CA TYR A 92 3.78 2.25 -17.21
C TYR A 92 2.58 1.27 -17.21
N THR A 93 1.56 1.61 -17.99
CA THR A 93 0.38 0.76 -18.15
C THR A 93 0.31 0.27 -19.58
N PHE A 94 0.27 -1.03 -19.79
CA PHE A 94 0.08 -1.65 -21.09
C PHE A 94 -1.05 -2.70 -21.05
N ASN A 95 -1.55 -3.07 -22.22
CA ASN A 95 -2.64 -4.02 -22.35
C ASN A 95 -2.18 -5.26 -23.12
N ALA A 96 -2.20 -6.41 -22.46
CA ALA A 96 -1.90 -7.72 -23.05
C ALA A 96 -3.14 -8.62 -23.01
N GLY A 97 -4.29 -8.10 -23.49
CA GLY A 97 -5.61 -8.72 -23.32
C GLY A 97 -6.30 -8.32 -22.01
N PHE A 98 -5.54 -7.81 -21.04
CA PHE A 98 -5.99 -7.16 -19.80
C PHE A 98 -4.95 -6.11 -19.39
N PRO A 99 -5.33 -5.11 -18.57
CA PRO A 99 -4.38 -4.08 -18.12
C PRO A 99 -3.31 -4.66 -17.20
N ILE A 100 -2.05 -4.30 -17.48
CA ILE A 100 -0.90 -4.59 -16.65
C ILE A 100 -0.26 -3.26 -16.28
N VAL A 101 -0.09 -3.00 -14.98
CA VAL A 101 0.56 -1.79 -14.46
C VAL A 101 1.88 -2.18 -13.85
N VAL A 102 2.97 -1.60 -14.35
CA VAL A 102 4.33 -1.79 -13.81
C VAL A 102 4.82 -0.47 -13.28
N GLU A 103 5.31 -0.47 -12.06
CA GLU A 103 5.92 0.69 -11.41
C GLU A 103 7.31 0.31 -10.92
N ALA A 104 8.28 1.19 -11.12
CA ALA A 104 9.63 1.05 -10.57
C ALA A 104 10.12 2.41 -10.09
N GLY A 105 10.91 2.43 -9.02
CA GLY A 105 11.40 3.68 -8.45
C GLY A 105 12.75 3.55 -7.76
N VAL A 106 13.42 4.69 -7.68
CA VAL A 106 14.67 4.90 -6.95
C VAL A 106 14.45 5.99 -5.90
N TYR A 107 14.96 5.77 -4.70
CA TYR A 107 14.68 6.62 -3.55
C TYR A 107 15.94 6.83 -2.71
N ASN A 108 15.97 7.90 -1.95
CA ASN A 108 17.14 8.32 -1.17
C ASN A 108 16.80 8.57 0.32
N GLY A 109 15.75 7.96 0.85
CA GLY A 109 15.43 8.01 2.27
C GLY A 109 15.85 6.75 3.01
N SER A 110 15.41 6.61 4.27
CA SER A 110 15.69 5.42 5.08
C SER A 110 15.02 4.15 4.53
N GLY A 111 14.00 4.31 3.70
CA GLY A 111 13.24 3.21 3.10
C GLY A 111 12.32 2.47 4.07
N LEU A 112 12.23 2.89 5.32
CA LEU A 112 11.38 2.33 6.36
C LEU A 112 10.44 3.40 6.95
N THR A 113 9.56 2.98 7.87
CA THR A 113 8.45 3.79 8.40
C THR A 113 8.88 5.11 9.06
N ASN A 114 10.08 5.15 9.63
CA ASN A 114 10.58 6.32 10.33
C ASN A 114 11.36 7.23 9.39
N GLN A 115 10.66 8.18 8.77
CA GLN A 115 11.19 9.08 7.74
C GLN A 115 11.98 10.27 8.30
N LYS A 116 12.64 10.12 9.44
CA LYS A 116 13.46 11.21 10.00
C LYS A 116 14.74 11.46 9.21
N ASP A 117 15.22 10.42 8.51
CA ASP A 117 16.49 10.48 7.77
C ASP A 117 16.19 10.48 6.26
N PHE A 118 15.86 11.66 5.74
CA PHE A 118 15.90 11.93 4.31
C PHE A 118 17.36 12.19 3.91
N TRP A 119 17.68 11.92 2.64
CA TRP A 119 19.01 12.17 2.08
C TRP A 119 20.10 11.30 2.69
N THR A 120 19.84 10.01 2.79
CA THR A 120 20.87 9.04 3.15
C THR A 120 21.87 8.88 1.99
N ASN A 121 23.07 8.41 2.28
CA ASN A 121 24.06 8.07 1.24
C ASN A 121 23.72 6.78 0.49
N ASN A 122 22.55 6.19 0.75
CA ASN A 122 22.11 4.92 0.20
C ASN A 122 20.98 5.13 -0.80
N ILE A 123 20.99 4.36 -1.88
CA ILE A 123 19.92 4.34 -2.86
C ILE A 123 19.05 3.11 -2.62
N ASN A 124 17.76 3.34 -2.45
CA ASN A 124 16.73 2.30 -2.33
C ASN A 124 16.05 2.08 -3.68
N PHE A 125 15.56 0.88 -3.91
CA PHE A 125 14.85 0.51 -5.14
C PHE A 125 13.55 -0.18 -4.78
N SER A 126 12.51 0.06 -5.58
CA SER A 126 11.29 -0.74 -5.53
C SER A 126 10.75 -1.00 -6.92
N ALA A 127 10.06 -2.12 -7.08
CA ALA A 127 9.32 -2.45 -8.29
C ALA A 127 8.02 -3.17 -7.90
N LYS A 128 6.95 -2.90 -8.66
CA LYS A 128 5.62 -3.50 -8.47
C LYS A 128 4.97 -3.75 -9.81
N ALA A 129 4.44 -4.94 -10.01
CA ALA A 129 3.62 -5.30 -11.16
C ALA A 129 2.22 -5.70 -10.68
N GLN A 130 1.18 -5.17 -11.35
CA GLN A 130 -0.22 -5.46 -11.08
C GLN A 130 -0.88 -5.98 -12.35
N PHE A 131 -1.53 -7.13 -12.25
CA PHE A 131 -2.24 -7.81 -13.34
C PHE A 131 -3.73 -7.72 -13.08
N LEU A 132 -4.45 -6.86 -13.81
CA LEU A 132 -5.86 -6.56 -13.60
C LEU A 132 -6.73 -7.45 -14.49
N LEU A 133 -7.03 -8.66 -14.03
CA LEU A 133 -7.76 -9.66 -14.82
C LEU A 133 -9.27 -9.35 -14.88
N PRO A 134 -9.94 -9.54 -16.04
CA PRO A 134 -11.33 -9.15 -16.23
C PRO A 134 -12.34 -9.98 -15.39
N CYS A 135 -11.92 -11.11 -14.82
CA CYS A 135 -12.76 -11.91 -13.93
C CYS A 135 -12.97 -11.29 -12.53
N GLY A 136 -12.32 -10.15 -12.22
CA GLY A 136 -12.31 -9.51 -10.90
C GLY A 136 -11.15 -9.99 -10.02
N LEU A 137 -10.24 -10.78 -10.56
CA LEU A 137 -9.00 -11.19 -9.90
C LEU A 137 -7.87 -10.23 -10.28
N ASN A 138 -7.14 -9.72 -9.30
CA ASN A 138 -5.91 -8.98 -9.52
C ASN A 138 -4.76 -9.72 -8.82
N ALA A 139 -3.64 -9.88 -9.53
CA ALA A 139 -2.41 -10.39 -8.97
C ALA A 139 -1.40 -9.24 -8.84
N VAL A 140 -0.65 -9.23 -7.76
CA VAL A 140 0.37 -8.24 -7.46
C VAL A 140 1.67 -8.96 -7.14
N LEU A 141 2.76 -8.51 -7.74
CA LEU A 141 4.12 -8.92 -7.40
C LEU A 141 4.91 -7.66 -7.13
N SER A 142 5.65 -7.64 -6.04
CA SER A 142 6.49 -6.49 -5.72
C SER A 142 7.80 -6.88 -5.05
N ALA A 143 8.80 -6.03 -5.21
CA ALA A 143 10.12 -6.20 -4.59
C ALA A 143 10.65 -4.84 -4.15
N GLN A 144 11.35 -4.82 -3.01
CA GLN A 144 12.00 -3.62 -2.51
C GLN A 144 13.36 -3.96 -1.91
N LYS A 145 14.35 -3.12 -2.22
CA LYS A 145 15.65 -3.09 -1.55
C LYS A 145 15.77 -1.79 -0.77
N VAL A 146 16.07 -1.91 0.52
CA VAL A 146 16.35 -0.75 1.39
C VAL A 146 17.65 -1.01 2.16
N ARG A 147 18.30 0.07 2.59
CA ARG A 147 19.53 -0.01 3.39
C ARG A 147 19.47 0.98 4.57
N PRO A 148 18.63 0.70 5.56
CA PRO A 148 18.70 1.43 6.81
C PRO A 148 19.93 0.97 7.59
N SER A 149 20.64 1.89 8.26
CA SER A 149 21.71 1.57 9.20
C SER A 149 22.77 0.56 8.66
N ASP A 150 23.19 0.72 7.39
CA ASP A 150 24.23 -0.09 6.72
C ASP A 150 23.95 -1.57 6.47
N ILE A 151 22.73 -2.05 6.76
CA ILE A 151 22.30 -3.42 6.45
C ILE A 151 21.37 -3.39 5.23
N ASN A 152 21.73 -4.12 4.17
CA ASN A 152 20.81 -4.30 3.04
C ASN A 152 19.67 -5.24 3.45
N ILE A 153 18.45 -4.80 3.19
CA ILE A 153 17.24 -5.58 3.40
C ILE A 153 16.56 -5.74 2.03
N MET A 154 16.34 -6.99 1.64
CA MET A 154 15.57 -7.35 0.45
C MET A 154 14.21 -7.87 0.88
N MET A 155 13.15 -7.33 0.27
CA MET A 155 11.78 -7.73 0.52
C MET A 155 11.11 -8.11 -0.80
N TYR A 156 10.38 -9.21 -0.77
CA TYR A 156 9.59 -9.72 -1.89
C TYR A 156 8.17 -9.95 -1.42
N ASP A 157 7.23 -9.57 -2.23
CA ASP A 157 5.82 -9.64 -1.90
C ASP A 157 5.03 -10.18 -3.08
N ALA A 158 4.05 -11.03 -2.79
CA ALA A 158 3.12 -11.56 -3.76
C ALA A 158 1.71 -11.56 -3.16
N GLY A 159 0.76 -11.00 -3.88
CA GLY A 159 -0.61 -10.93 -3.40
C GLY A 159 -1.66 -11.13 -4.49
N LEU A 160 -2.83 -11.55 -4.05
CA LEU A 160 -4.01 -11.76 -4.87
C LEU A 160 -5.19 -11.03 -4.25
N THR A 161 -5.96 -10.31 -5.05
CA THR A 161 -7.23 -9.73 -4.63
C THR A 161 -8.33 -10.16 -5.58
N PHE A 162 -9.47 -10.52 -5.04
CA PHE A 162 -10.65 -10.89 -5.83
C PHE A 162 -11.86 -10.07 -5.40
N HIS A 163 -12.51 -9.44 -6.37
CA HIS A 163 -13.68 -8.60 -6.15
C HIS A 163 -14.76 -8.93 -7.17
N LYS A 164 -15.83 -9.57 -6.74
CA LYS A 164 -16.95 -9.88 -7.64
C LYS A 164 -18.26 -10.05 -6.89
N LYS A 165 -19.31 -9.36 -7.33
CA LYS A 165 -20.69 -9.49 -6.83
C LYS A 165 -20.81 -9.41 -5.30
N GLY A 166 -20.07 -8.48 -4.66
CA GLY A 166 -20.09 -8.30 -3.21
C GLY A 166 -19.16 -9.27 -2.45
N PHE A 167 -18.60 -10.28 -3.09
CA PHE A 167 -17.56 -11.13 -2.50
C PHE A 167 -16.19 -10.48 -2.68
N ILE A 168 -15.45 -10.39 -1.60
CA ILE A 168 -14.09 -9.85 -1.53
C ILE A 168 -13.22 -10.91 -0.88
N ALA A 169 -12.10 -11.23 -1.51
CA ALA A 169 -11.07 -12.08 -0.93
C ALA A 169 -9.69 -11.47 -1.23
N GLU A 170 -8.81 -11.52 -0.28
CA GLU A 170 -7.44 -11.05 -0.43
C GLU A 170 -6.48 -12.00 0.28
N ALA A 171 -5.33 -12.24 -0.31
CA ALA A 171 -4.23 -12.98 0.29
C ALA A 171 -2.92 -12.31 -0.15
N GLU A 172 -2.02 -12.08 0.79
CA GLU A 172 -0.73 -11.43 0.58
C GLU A 172 0.34 -12.15 1.38
N TYR A 173 1.52 -12.34 0.79
CA TYR A 173 2.66 -12.97 1.42
C TYR A 173 3.91 -12.12 1.21
N LEU A 174 4.62 -11.84 2.30
CA LEU A 174 5.87 -11.10 2.33
C LEU A 174 7.01 -11.99 2.82
N TYR A 175 8.11 -11.97 2.08
CA TYR A 175 9.41 -12.49 2.50
C TYR A 175 10.42 -11.36 2.66
N LYS A 176 11.00 -11.21 3.85
CA LYS A 176 12.00 -10.18 4.17
C LYS A 176 13.32 -10.86 4.56
N HIS A 177 14.38 -10.51 3.86
CA HIS A 177 15.71 -11.08 4.04
C HIS A 177 16.73 -9.99 4.38
N TYR A 178 17.61 -10.29 5.32
CA TYR A 178 18.68 -9.41 5.77
C TYR A 178 20.03 -9.89 5.24
N GLU A 179 20.83 -8.98 4.69
CA GLU A 179 22.17 -9.28 4.18
C GLU A 179 23.06 -9.84 5.29
N LYS A 180 23.94 -10.79 4.90
CA LYS A 180 24.92 -11.43 5.78
C LYS A 180 24.35 -12.14 7.01
N GLY A 181 23.04 -12.44 7.00
CA GLY A 181 22.40 -13.10 8.14
C GLY A 181 22.35 -12.24 9.40
N ALA A 182 22.35 -10.90 9.25
CA ALA A 182 22.29 -9.97 10.39
C ALA A 182 21.08 -10.22 11.30
N HIS A 183 19.96 -10.64 10.69
CA HIS A 183 18.77 -11.10 11.39
C HIS A 183 18.17 -12.30 10.66
N ARG A 184 17.33 -13.06 11.36
CA ARG A 184 16.56 -14.14 10.74
C ARG A 184 15.61 -13.58 9.69
N PRO A 185 15.35 -14.31 8.60
CA PRO A 185 14.37 -13.88 7.61
C PRO A 185 12.97 -13.85 8.22
N VAL A 186 12.15 -12.92 7.78
CA VAL A 186 10.75 -12.79 8.20
C VAL A 186 9.84 -13.28 7.09
N HIS A 187 8.90 -14.13 7.46
CA HIS A 187 7.78 -14.56 6.64
C HIS A 187 6.50 -13.97 7.24
N ALA A 188 5.75 -13.22 6.47
CA ALA A 188 4.47 -12.69 6.90
C ALA A 188 3.40 -13.05 5.87
N PHE A 189 2.22 -13.40 6.36
CA PHE A 189 1.08 -13.76 5.53
C PHE A 189 -0.18 -13.09 6.09
N ASP A 190 -0.94 -12.45 5.23
CA ASP A 190 -2.26 -11.90 5.53
C ASP A 190 -3.29 -12.44 4.55
N SER A 191 -4.46 -12.78 5.04
CA SER A 191 -5.59 -13.13 4.19
C SER A 191 -6.90 -12.74 4.83
N PHE A 192 -7.84 -12.30 4.03
CA PHE A 192 -9.20 -12.09 4.51
C PHE A 192 -10.25 -12.39 3.44
N VAL A 193 -11.46 -12.64 3.91
CA VAL A 193 -12.65 -12.77 3.08
C VAL A 193 -13.77 -11.91 3.66
N SER A 194 -14.59 -11.36 2.77
CA SER A 194 -15.79 -10.59 3.13
C SER A 194 -16.90 -10.83 2.12
N TYR A 195 -18.14 -10.69 2.58
CA TYR A 195 -19.29 -10.73 1.70
C TYR A 195 -20.28 -9.62 2.02
N ASP A 196 -20.64 -8.83 1.01
CA ASP A 196 -21.58 -7.71 1.12
C ASP A 196 -23.03 -8.19 1.00
N ILE A 197 -23.75 -8.17 2.11
CA ILE A 197 -25.19 -8.47 2.17
C ILE A 197 -25.94 -7.14 2.12
N ASN A 198 -26.54 -6.86 0.98
CA ASN A 198 -27.38 -5.67 0.81
C ASN A 198 -28.74 -5.88 1.47
N LEU A 199 -29.14 -4.99 2.36
CA LEU A 199 -30.46 -5.00 3.00
C LEU A 199 -31.47 -4.26 2.11
N PRO A 200 -32.67 -4.83 1.87
CA PRO A 200 -33.65 -4.20 0.99
C PRO A 200 -34.16 -2.89 1.61
N ARG A 201 -33.91 -1.78 0.91
CA ARG A 201 -34.53 -0.48 1.21
C ARG A 201 -35.93 -0.43 0.60
N LYS A 202 -36.95 -0.94 1.27
CA LYS A 202 -38.33 -0.74 0.87
C LYS A 202 -39.07 0.05 1.94
N GLY A 203 -39.16 1.37 1.76
CA GLY A 203 -40.22 2.20 2.35
C GLY A 203 -41.09 2.72 1.20
N THR A 204 -42.35 2.43 1.24
CA THR A 204 -43.40 3.04 0.35
C THR A 204 -43.54 4.53 0.59
N ASP A 205 -43.05 5.05 1.70
CA ASP A 205 -43.20 6.43 2.15
C ASP A 205 -41.91 7.26 2.15
N GLY A 206 -40.88 6.84 1.39
CA GLY A 206 -39.61 7.56 1.30
C GLY A 206 -38.74 7.50 2.56
N GLN A 207 -39.18 6.86 3.63
CA GLN A 207 -38.38 6.65 4.83
C GLN A 207 -37.56 5.34 4.75
N ALA A 208 -36.28 5.38 5.16
CA ALA A 208 -35.45 4.21 5.23
C ALA A 208 -35.97 3.26 6.32
N LYS A 209 -36.43 2.07 5.92
CA LYS A 209 -36.99 1.07 6.82
C LYS A 209 -35.92 0.40 7.71
N TYR A 210 -34.65 0.53 7.37
CA TYR A 210 -33.52 -0.05 8.09
C TYR A 210 -32.45 0.99 8.38
N LEU A 211 -31.87 0.95 9.57
CA LEU A 211 -30.77 1.80 10.00
C LEU A 211 -29.50 1.55 9.15
N PHE A 212 -29.31 0.33 8.68
CA PHE A 212 -28.17 -0.06 7.85
C PHE A 212 -28.60 -0.43 6.44
N ALA A 213 -27.83 0.01 5.46
CA ALA A 213 -28.04 -0.33 4.04
C ALA A 213 -27.36 -1.65 3.65
N LYS A 214 -26.33 -2.05 4.38
CA LYS A 214 -25.45 -3.19 4.07
C LYS A 214 -24.83 -3.76 5.33
N ILE A 215 -24.65 -5.07 5.37
CA ILE A 215 -23.87 -5.80 6.38
C ILE A 215 -22.76 -6.54 5.63
N SER A 216 -21.52 -6.41 6.09
CA SER A 216 -20.36 -7.06 5.48
C SER A 216 -19.59 -7.83 6.55
N PRO A 217 -19.90 -9.12 6.80
CA PRO A 217 -19.07 -9.95 7.65
C PRO A 217 -17.66 -10.10 7.07
N LEU A 218 -16.67 -10.06 7.94
CA LEU A 218 -15.24 -10.11 7.61
C LEU A 218 -14.57 -11.18 8.45
N LEU A 219 -13.73 -11.99 7.83
CA LEU A 219 -12.86 -12.95 8.50
C LEU A 219 -11.43 -12.73 8.00
N ARG A 220 -10.47 -12.64 8.92
CA ARG A 220 -9.04 -12.45 8.62
C ARG A 220 -8.19 -13.47 9.36
N TYR A 221 -7.16 -13.94 8.67
CA TYR A 221 -6.02 -14.64 9.24
C TYR A 221 -4.74 -13.86 8.92
N ASP A 222 -3.92 -13.59 9.92
CA ASP A 222 -2.70 -12.79 9.82
C ASP A 222 -1.60 -13.48 10.63
N PHE A 223 -0.45 -13.72 10.00
CA PHE A 223 0.67 -14.47 10.57
C PHE A 223 2.00 -13.80 10.27
N MET A 224 2.94 -13.87 11.19
CA MET A 224 4.30 -13.38 11.00
C MET A 224 5.29 -14.20 11.85
N THR A 225 6.46 -14.53 11.28
CA THR A 225 7.61 -15.00 12.04
C THR A 225 8.37 -13.82 12.64
N ASP A 226 8.85 -13.97 13.86
CA ASP A 226 9.75 -12.98 14.48
C ASP A 226 11.18 -13.19 13.97
N HIS A 227 11.84 -12.11 13.59
CA HIS A 227 13.20 -12.12 13.11
C HIS A 227 14.26 -12.13 14.24
N SER A 228 13.90 -11.78 15.47
CA SER A 228 14.83 -11.65 16.60
C SER A 228 15.15 -12.99 17.24
N ASP A 229 14.13 -13.77 17.58
CA ASP A 229 14.26 -15.05 18.30
C ASP A 229 13.74 -16.27 17.51
N GLY A 230 13.12 -16.01 16.35
CA GLY A 230 12.47 -17.04 15.53
C GLY A 230 11.13 -17.49 16.08
N SER A 231 10.53 -16.73 16.99
CA SER A 231 9.13 -16.92 17.39
C SER A 231 8.18 -16.58 16.25
N SER A 232 6.94 -16.95 16.37
CA SER A 232 5.88 -16.64 15.41
C SER A 232 4.68 -16.02 16.11
N SER A 233 3.96 -15.17 15.38
CA SER A 233 2.73 -14.52 15.83
C SER A 233 1.62 -14.77 14.81
N ALA A 234 0.45 -15.18 15.27
CA ALA A 234 -0.74 -15.42 14.46
C ALA A 234 -1.98 -14.75 15.09
#